data_bfba63ec36f60580bcd4bdf338a3a26a
#
_entry.id   bfba63ec36f60580bcd4bdf338a3a26a
#
_cell.length_a   1.000
_cell.length_b   1.000
_cell.length_c   1.000
_cell.angle_alpha   90.00
_cell.angle_beta   90.00
_cell.angle_gamma   90.00
#
_symmetry.space_group_name_H-M   'P 1'
#
loop_
_entity.id
_entity.type
_entity.pdbx_description
1 polymer ?
#
loop_
_entity_poly.entity_id
_entity_poly.type
_entity_poly.pdbx_seq_one_letter_code
_entity_poly.pdbx_strand_id
1 'polypeptide(L)'
;MVDSLALENEYVLPTYEKFPFVLDRGEGCWVWDEEGNKYLDLYGGHAVAAIGHCPAVVTAAIAAQSAKLLFYSNLVYLKVRAEAAKALVDFCGEKGGQVFFCNSGAEANENAMRIARCVTGKAKIVVAEGGFHGRTAGAIAATGYKYRKDMSGLGADIVHVPFGDLAAAEAALTDAAAFLLEPIQSVQGATTATNEYLQGLEALCKNSGALLIFDEVQTGLGRLGAPSARHAFGARPHLQTFAKALASGVPAGAVLAAPEVSAKVKPGALGSTFGGGPLASVAISATIKAIVDKKLTENAAEMEELIRATFKFPRIKEIRGKGLLLGLVLDRPSKPVRDALLKKKIIVGG
;
A
#
# COMPACT_ATOMS: atom_id res chain seq x y z
N MET A 1 -32.67 11.92 -16.56
CA MET A 1 -31.53 11.54 -15.70
C MET A 1 -30.25 11.87 -16.45
N VAL A 2 -29.26 12.37 -15.77
CA VAL A 2 -27.95 12.65 -16.40
C VAL A 2 -27.25 11.32 -16.67
N ASP A 3 -26.71 11.14 -17.87
CA ASP A 3 -25.91 9.95 -18.20
C ASP A 3 -24.53 10.09 -17.55
N SER A 4 -24.32 9.42 -16.40
CA SER A 4 -23.08 9.48 -15.62
C SER A 4 -21.87 8.95 -16.42
N LEU A 5 -22.08 7.95 -17.29
CA LEU A 5 -21.02 7.44 -18.16
C LEU A 5 -20.59 8.47 -19.19
N ALA A 6 -21.57 9.15 -19.83
CA ALA A 6 -21.30 10.20 -20.81
C ALA A 6 -20.54 11.37 -20.16
N LEU A 7 -21.01 11.83 -18.98
CA LEU A 7 -20.33 12.89 -18.23
C LEU A 7 -18.88 12.54 -17.86
N GLU A 8 -18.66 11.36 -17.32
CA GLU A 8 -17.32 10.96 -16.92
C GLU A 8 -16.38 10.82 -18.13
N ASN A 9 -16.88 10.32 -19.26
CA ASN A 9 -16.10 10.23 -20.50
C ASN A 9 -15.80 11.61 -21.11
N GLU A 10 -16.66 12.61 -20.92
CA GLU A 10 -16.46 13.98 -21.43
C GLU A 10 -15.48 14.76 -20.57
N TYR A 11 -15.57 14.67 -19.22
CA TYR A 11 -14.85 15.58 -18.33
C TYR A 11 -13.65 14.95 -17.60
N VAL A 12 -13.52 13.62 -17.58
CA VAL A 12 -12.39 12.94 -16.90
C VAL A 12 -11.42 12.36 -17.93
N LEU A 13 -10.12 12.65 -17.78
CA LEU A 13 -9.09 12.12 -18.68
C LEU A 13 -9.14 10.59 -18.73
N PRO A 14 -9.09 9.98 -19.95
CA PRO A 14 -9.23 8.52 -20.14
C PRO A 14 -7.96 7.74 -19.79
N THR A 15 -7.53 7.79 -18.53
CA THR A 15 -6.29 7.20 -18.05
C THR A 15 -6.42 5.74 -17.58
N TYR A 16 -7.65 5.23 -17.49
CA TYR A 16 -7.95 3.87 -17.04
C TYR A 16 -8.94 3.17 -17.97
N GLU A 17 -8.76 1.86 -18.17
CA GLU A 17 -9.82 1.00 -18.69
C GLU A 17 -10.85 0.78 -17.59
N LYS A 18 -12.08 1.26 -17.79
CA LYS A 18 -13.16 1.20 -16.81
C LYS A 18 -14.07 -0.02 -17.05
N PHE A 19 -14.69 -0.50 -15.99
CA PHE A 19 -15.82 -1.43 -16.12
C PHE A 19 -17.05 -0.69 -16.71
N PRO A 20 -17.90 -1.36 -17.48
CA PRO A 20 -19.01 -0.72 -18.20
C PRO A 20 -20.26 -0.50 -17.33
N PHE A 21 -20.10 0.02 -16.12
CA PHE A 21 -21.19 0.35 -15.19
C PHE A 21 -20.77 1.46 -14.23
N VAL A 22 -21.75 2.16 -13.67
CA VAL A 22 -21.56 3.22 -12.70
C VAL A 22 -21.89 2.71 -11.30
N LEU A 23 -20.93 2.75 -10.39
CA LEU A 23 -21.17 2.38 -9.00
C LEU A 23 -21.89 3.51 -8.25
N ASP A 24 -22.91 3.15 -7.48
CA ASP A 24 -23.70 4.05 -6.65
C ASP A 24 -23.38 3.91 -5.17
N ARG A 25 -23.30 2.69 -4.65
CA ARG A 25 -23.07 2.44 -3.22
C ARG A 25 -22.29 1.17 -2.95
N GLY A 26 -21.75 1.08 -1.70
CA GLY A 26 -21.04 -0.10 -1.23
C GLY A 26 -21.32 -0.40 0.24
N GLU A 27 -21.36 -1.69 0.62
CA GLU A 27 -21.52 -2.16 2.00
C GLU A 27 -20.80 -3.50 2.20
N GLY A 28 -19.91 -3.57 3.16
CA GLY A 28 -19.12 -4.78 3.40
C GLY A 28 -18.32 -5.19 2.16
N CYS A 29 -18.50 -6.44 1.69
CA CYS A 29 -17.85 -6.94 0.46
C CYS A 29 -18.68 -6.74 -0.81
N TRP A 30 -19.75 -5.95 -0.76
CA TRP A 30 -20.67 -5.75 -1.87
C TRP A 30 -20.68 -4.31 -2.34
N VAL A 31 -20.85 -4.16 -3.68
CA VAL A 31 -21.10 -2.86 -4.31
C VAL A 31 -22.33 -2.98 -5.23
N TRP A 32 -22.99 -1.85 -5.48
CA TRP A 32 -24.17 -1.79 -6.37
C TRP A 32 -23.95 -0.68 -7.40
N ASP A 33 -24.39 -0.96 -8.63
CA ASP A 33 -24.48 0.05 -9.67
C ASP A 33 -25.78 0.87 -9.59
N GLU A 34 -25.89 1.92 -10.41
CA GLU A 34 -27.06 2.79 -10.49
C GLU A 34 -28.34 2.04 -10.94
N GLU A 35 -28.19 0.87 -11.61
CA GLU A 35 -29.30 0.00 -12.01
C GLU A 35 -29.75 -0.94 -10.88
N GLY A 36 -29.05 -0.92 -9.72
CA GLY A 36 -29.31 -1.79 -8.57
C GLY A 36 -28.72 -3.19 -8.67
N ASN A 37 -27.89 -3.46 -9.67
CA ASN A 37 -27.17 -4.74 -9.73
C ASN A 37 -26.13 -4.84 -8.62
N LYS A 38 -26.11 -5.97 -7.93
CA LYS A 38 -25.21 -6.25 -6.80
C LYS A 38 -24.01 -7.07 -7.25
N TYR A 39 -22.80 -6.62 -6.90
CA TYR A 39 -21.53 -7.27 -7.22
C TYR A 39 -20.79 -7.66 -5.94
N LEU A 40 -20.22 -8.87 -5.93
CA LEU A 40 -19.24 -9.27 -4.92
C LEU A 40 -17.88 -8.67 -5.28
N ASP A 41 -17.36 -7.80 -4.44
CA ASP A 41 -16.06 -7.14 -4.65
C ASP A 41 -14.95 -7.86 -3.89
N LEU A 42 -14.17 -8.66 -4.62
CA LEU A 42 -12.96 -9.33 -4.12
C LEU A 42 -11.67 -8.54 -4.46
N TYR A 43 -11.82 -7.37 -5.10
CA TYR A 43 -10.71 -6.50 -5.46
C TYR A 43 -10.50 -5.36 -4.46
N GLY A 44 -11.60 -4.93 -3.81
CA GLY A 44 -11.61 -3.86 -2.83
C GLY A 44 -11.10 -2.52 -3.35
N GLY A 45 -11.32 -2.21 -4.64
CA GLY A 45 -10.84 -0.98 -5.25
C GLY A 45 -9.32 -0.81 -5.10
N HIS A 46 -8.51 -1.72 -5.63
CA HIS A 46 -7.05 -1.76 -5.45
C HIS A 46 -6.62 -2.01 -3.98
N ALA A 47 -7.28 -2.93 -3.28
CA ALA A 47 -7.00 -3.29 -1.88
C ALA A 47 -7.20 -2.13 -0.87
N VAL A 48 -8.06 -1.15 -1.20
CA VAL A 48 -8.39 -0.02 -0.32
C VAL A 48 -9.45 -0.40 0.72
N ALA A 49 -10.55 -1.04 0.30
CA ALA A 49 -11.65 -1.44 1.16
C ALA A 49 -11.32 -2.71 1.99
N ALA A 50 -10.20 -2.71 2.71
CA ALA A 50 -9.71 -3.90 3.41
C ALA A 50 -10.61 -4.39 4.54
N ILE A 51 -11.38 -3.49 5.15
CA ILE A 51 -12.38 -3.80 6.19
C ILE A 51 -13.82 -3.69 5.67
N GLY A 52 -13.98 -3.75 4.34
CA GLY A 52 -15.24 -3.59 3.63
C GLY A 52 -15.55 -2.15 3.24
N HIS A 53 -16.57 -1.99 2.37
CA HIS A 53 -17.08 -0.70 1.97
C HIS A 53 -17.91 -0.07 3.09
N CYS A 54 -17.79 1.25 3.26
CA CYS A 54 -18.55 2.06 4.21
C CYS A 54 -18.64 1.48 5.64
N PRO A 55 -17.52 1.05 6.26
CA PRO A 55 -17.57 0.47 7.60
C PRO A 55 -18.08 1.50 8.60
N ALA A 56 -19.15 1.17 9.34
CA ALA A 56 -19.87 2.11 10.21
C ALA A 56 -18.96 2.84 11.22
N VAL A 57 -17.93 2.16 11.74
CA VAL A 57 -16.99 2.77 12.70
C VAL A 57 -16.17 3.92 12.04
N VAL A 58 -15.81 3.79 10.76
CA VAL A 58 -15.06 4.81 10.03
C VAL A 58 -15.99 5.94 9.60
N THR A 59 -17.15 5.62 9.01
CA THR A 59 -18.12 6.64 8.56
C THR A 59 -18.63 7.49 9.73
N ALA A 60 -18.90 6.88 10.89
CA ALA A 60 -19.30 7.61 12.10
C ALA A 60 -18.17 8.52 12.64
N ALA A 61 -16.92 8.04 12.64
CA ALA A 61 -15.77 8.86 13.06
C ALA A 61 -15.57 10.08 12.16
N ILE A 62 -15.69 9.89 10.84
CA ILE A 62 -15.60 10.98 9.85
C ILE A 62 -16.74 11.99 10.05
N ALA A 63 -17.99 11.53 10.18
CA ALA A 63 -19.14 12.38 10.39
C ALA A 63 -19.00 13.23 11.67
N ALA A 64 -18.58 12.61 12.78
CA ALA A 64 -18.35 13.32 14.04
C ALA A 64 -17.20 14.34 13.94
N GLN A 65 -16.12 14.02 13.24
CA GLN A 65 -14.96 14.91 13.09
C GLN A 65 -15.27 16.07 12.13
N SER A 66 -16.03 15.83 11.05
CA SER A 66 -16.37 16.85 10.07
C SER A 66 -17.16 18.01 10.69
N ALA A 67 -17.96 17.74 11.71
CA ALA A 67 -18.69 18.75 12.47
C ALA A 67 -17.83 19.54 13.48
N LYS A 68 -16.59 19.14 13.73
CA LYS A 68 -15.67 19.78 14.71
C LYS A 68 -14.60 20.61 14.03
N LEU A 69 -13.85 19.97 13.12
CA LEU A 69 -12.73 20.61 12.41
C LEU A 69 -12.41 19.80 11.18
N LEU A 70 -12.59 20.38 9.99
CA LEU A 70 -12.25 19.75 8.70
C LEU A 70 -10.75 19.79 8.42
N PHE A 71 -10.11 20.93 8.68
CA PHE A 71 -8.72 21.16 8.35
C PHE A 71 -8.05 22.15 9.28
N TYR A 72 -6.80 21.89 9.60
CA TYR A 72 -5.81 22.88 10.01
C TYR A 72 -4.40 22.41 9.60
N SER A 73 -3.48 23.36 9.44
CA SER A 73 -2.11 23.09 9.00
C SER A 73 -1.30 22.30 10.02
N ASN A 74 -0.15 21.75 9.57
CA ASN A 74 0.80 21.05 10.45
C ASN A 74 1.58 21.99 11.42
N LEU A 75 1.25 23.29 11.45
CA LEU A 75 1.84 24.26 12.41
C LEU A 75 1.26 24.14 13.82
N VAL A 76 0.19 23.35 14.01
CA VAL A 76 -0.41 23.13 15.34
C VAL A 76 -0.45 21.64 15.69
N TYR A 77 -0.50 21.36 16.99
CA TYR A 77 -0.75 20.00 17.48
C TYR A 77 -2.24 19.64 17.31
N LEU A 78 -2.50 18.44 16.80
CA LEU A 78 -3.83 17.87 16.70
C LEU A 78 -3.89 16.56 17.46
N LYS A 79 -4.81 16.45 18.43
CA LYS A 79 -5.02 15.24 19.22
C LYS A 79 -5.26 14.03 18.32
N VAL A 80 -6.17 14.15 17.35
CA VAL A 80 -6.53 13.05 16.43
C VAL A 80 -5.35 12.59 15.57
N ARG A 81 -4.43 13.48 15.20
CA ARG A 81 -3.21 13.13 14.46
C ARG A 81 -2.24 12.33 15.35
N ALA A 82 -2.07 12.78 16.59
CA ALA A 82 -1.22 12.07 17.54
C ALA A 82 -1.76 10.68 17.87
N GLU A 83 -3.09 10.54 18.03
CA GLU A 83 -3.77 9.26 18.23
C GLU A 83 -3.61 8.33 17.02
N ALA A 84 -3.74 8.85 15.80
CA ALA A 84 -3.53 8.07 14.57
C ALA A 84 -2.08 7.59 14.43
N ALA A 85 -1.10 8.45 14.72
CA ALA A 85 0.31 8.07 14.72
C ALA A 85 0.60 6.99 15.76
N LYS A 86 0.10 7.16 16.98
CA LYS A 86 0.23 6.15 18.04
C LYS A 86 -0.40 4.83 17.64
N ALA A 87 -1.60 4.85 17.09
CA ALA A 87 -2.29 3.64 16.65
C ALA A 87 -1.48 2.86 15.60
N LEU A 88 -0.88 3.55 14.61
CA LEU A 88 -0.05 2.91 13.59
C LEU A 88 1.25 2.35 14.17
N VAL A 89 1.94 3.11 15.03
CA VAL A 89 3.16 2.68 15.71
C VAL A 89 2.91 1.43 16.56
N ASP A 90 1.85 1.44 17.37
CA ASP A 90 1.49 0.33 18.25
C ASP A 90 1.09 -0.92 17.42
N PHE A 91 0.28 -0.73 16.37
CA PHE A 91 -0.14 -1.82 15.49
C PHE A 91 1.02 -2.50 14.78
N CYS A 92 1.99 -1.71 14.29
CA CYS A 92 3.20 -2.23 13.67
C CYS A 92 4.28 -2.67 14.68
N GLY A 93 4.06 -2.52 15.98
CA GLY A 93 5.03 -2.91 17.02
C GLY A 93 6.38 -2.17 16.93
N GLU A 94 6.42 -0.96 16.31
CA GLU A 94 7.64 -0.17 16.14
C GLU A 94 7.82 0.80 17.32
N LYS A 95 8.08 0.25 18.51
CA LYS A 95 8.21 1.02 19.75
C LYS A 95 9.27 2.14 19.61
N GLY A 96 8.85 3.37 19.89
CA GLY A 96 9.69 4.57 19.74
C GLY A 96 9.78 5.10 18.31
N GLY A 97 9.17 4.46 17.34
CA GLY A 97 9.05 4.95 15.97
C GLY A 97 8.16 6.20 15.87
N GLN A 98 8.30 6.93 14.78
CA GLN A 98 7.51 8.13 14.49
C GLN A 98 6.93 8.09 13.08
N VAL A 99 5.80 8.79 12.89
CA VAL A 99 5.04 8.77 11.64
C VAL A 99 5.05 10.15 10.99
N PHE A 100 5.37 10.18 9.69
CA PHE A 100 5.07 11.31 8.82
C PHE A 100 3.84 10.96 7.98
N PHE A 101 2.82 11.82 7.99
CA PHE A 101 1.60 11.64 7.21
C PHE A 101 1.63 12.43 5.89
N CYS A 102 1.07 11.84 4.84
CA CYS A 102 0.82 12.41 3.52
C CYS A 102 -0.54 11.92 2.98
N ASN A 103 -0.77 11.94 1.66
CA ASN A 103 -2.13 11.72 1.11
C ASN A 103 -2.23 10.50 0.21
N SER A 104 -1.12 9.92 -0.18
CA SER A 104 -1.08 8.77 -1.11
C SER A 104 0.14 7.88 -0.86
N GLY A 105 0.12 6.67 -1.45
CA GLY A 105 1.28 5.76 -1.43
C GLY A 105 2.48 6.32 -2.22
N ALA A 106 2.22 7.02 -3.34
CA ALA A 106 3.28 7.67 -4.10
C ALA A 106 4.00 8.73 -3.26
N GLU A 107 3.25 9.60 -2.56
CA GLU A 107 3.83 10.57 -1.63
C GLU A 107 4.58 9.88 -0.47
N ALA A 108 4.06 8.79 0.07
CA ALA A 108 4.72 8.04 1.13
C ALA A 108 6.08 7.50 0.67
N ASN A 109 6.15 6.88 -0.52
CA ASN A 109 7.38 6.37 -1.10
C ASN A 109 8.38 7.48 -1.45
N GLU A 110 7.91 8.60 -2.02
CA GLU A 110 8.75 9.80 -2.26
C GLU A 110 9.38 10.32 -0.96
N ASN A 111 8.56 10.44 0.09
CA ASN A 111 9.05 10.93 1.38
C ASN A 111 9.96 9.90 2.07
N ALA A 112 9.73 8.60 1.94
CA ALA A 112 10.63 7.58 2.46
C ALA A 112 12.01 7.65 1.78
N MET A 113 12.05 7.77 0.45
CA MET A 113 13.30 7.98 -0.29
C MET A 113 13.99 9.30 0.11
N ARG A 114 13.21 10.37 0.31
CA ARG A 114 13.73 11.67 0.77
C ARG A 114 14.30 11.57 2.18
N ILE A 115 13.62 10.90 3.12
CA ILE A 115 14.14 10.64 4.47
C ILE A 115 15.48 9.91 4.37
N ALA A 116 15.55 8.86 3.56
CA ALA A 116 16.77 8.08 3.40
C ALA A 116 17.94 8.96 2.92
N ARG A 117 17.71 9.79 1.90
CA ARG A 117 18.73 10.73 1.39
C ARG A 117 19.15 11.75 2.46
N CYS A 118 18.19 12.33 3.17
CA CYS A 118 18.49 13.33 4.24
C CYS A 118 19.28 12.72 5.41
N VAL A 119 18.98 11.48 5.79
CA VAL A 119 19.58 10.81 6.96
C VAL A 119 20.96 10.25 6.64
N THR A 120 21.16 9.74 5.40
CA THR A 120 22.43 9.12 4.99
C THR A 120 23.39 10.09 4.30
N GLY A 121 22.90 11.22 3.78
CA GLY A 121 23.68 12.16 2.95
C GLY A 121 23.98 11.63 1.55
N LYS A 122 23.39 10.48 1.15
CA LYS A 122 23.62 9.82 -0.14
C LYS A 122 22.41 10.04 -1.05
N ALA A 123 22.62 9.97 -2.38
CA ALA A 123 21.56 10.22 -3.38
C ALA A 123 20.91 8.94 -3.90
N LYS A 124 21.70 7.88 -4.12
CA LYS A 124 21.29 6.68 -4.82
C LYS A 124 20.25 5.85 -4.05
N ILE A 125 19.18 5.46 -4.73
CA ILE A 125 18.17 4.51 -4.24
C ILE A 125 18.26 3.25 -5.09
N VAL A 126 18.40 2.11 -4.46
CA VAL A 126 18.29 0.80 -5.12
C VAL A 126 16.85 0.31 -4.99
N VAL A 127 16.30 -0.26 -6.06
CA VAL A 127 14.93 -0.77 -6.09
C VAL A 127 14.88 -2.14 -6.73
N ALA A 128 13.95 -2.97 -6.30
CA ALA A 128 13.72 -4.27 -6.91
C ALA A 128 12.90 -4.14 -8.21
N GLU A 129 13.35 -4.76 -9.30
CA GLU A 129 12.61 -4.83 -10.56
C GLU A 129 11.19 -5.40 -10.35
N GLY A 130 10.23 -4.91 -11.14
CA GLY A 130 8.84 -5.37 -11.09
C GLY A 130 7.96 -4.69 -10.04
N GLY A 131 8.54 -3.92 -9.11
CA GLY A 131 7.78 -3.18 -8.10
C GLY A 131 6.92 -2.07 -8.68
N PHE A 132 5.88 -1.67 -7.94
CA PHE A 132 5.03 -0.51 -8.24
C PHE A 132 4.96 0.42 -7.03
N HIS A 133 5.60 1.59 -7.12
CA HIS A 133 5.75 2.52 -6.00
C HIS A 133 4.96 3.82 -6.17
N GLY A 134 4.31 4.02 -7.30
CA GLY A 134 3.47 5.19 -7.58
C GLY A 134 3.71 5.80 -8.95
N ARG A 135 3.11 6.98 -9.19
CA ARG A 135 3.16 7.67 -10.50
C ARG A 135 3.65 9.12 -10.43
N THR A 136 4.12 9.60 -9.29
CA THR A 136 4.88 10.86 -9.15
C THR A 136 6.30 10.66 -9.68
N ALA A 137 7.05 11.73 -9.91
CA ALA A 137 8.33 11.66 -10.61
C ALA A 137 9.34 10.64 -10.01
N GLY A 138 9.59 10.69 -8.71
CA GLY A 138 10.50 9.74 -8.05
C GLY A 138 9.87 8.36 -7.88
N ALA A 139 8.58 8.29 -7.56
CA ALA A 139 7.89 7.01 -7.41
C ALA A 139 7.78 6.25 -8.74
N ILE A 140 7.54 6.93 -9.88
CA ILE A 140 7.52 6.28 -11.20
C ILE A 140 8.93 5.84 -11.62
N ALA A 141 9.97 6.63 -11.29
CA ALA A 141 11.35 6.23 -11.53
C ALA A 141 11.74 4.96 -10.77
N ALA A 142 11.22 4.78 -9.56
CA ALA A 142 11.39 3.59 -8.73
C ALA A 142 10.49 2.41 -9.15
N THR A 143 9.47 2.64 -9.97
CA THR A 143 8.51 1.61 -10.44
C THR A 143 9.11 0.79 -11.59
N GLY A 144 8.65 -0.46 -11.76
CA GLY A 144 9.11 -1.37 -12.80
C GLY A 144 8.90 -0.85 -14.24
N TYR A 145 9.72 -1.31 -15.15
CA TYR A 145 9.84 -0.82 -16.55
C TYR A 145 8.50 -0.68 -17.29
N LYS A 146 7.55 -1.59 -17.08
CA LYS A 146 6.22 -1.55 -17.72
C LYS A 146 5.52 -0.19 -17.62
N TYR A 147 5.72 0.51 -16.49
CA TYR A 147 5.04 1.78 -16.19
C TYR A 147 5.90 3.01 -16.43
N ARG A 148 7.23 2.84 -16.62
CA ARG A 148 8.18 3.96 -16.78
C ARG A 148 8.80 4.07 -18.17
N LYS A 149 8.45 3.20 -19.12
CA LYS A 149 9.06 3.12 -20.46
C LYS A 149 9.04 4.44 -21.24
N ASP A 150 8.05 5.28 -20.99
CA ASP A 150 7.87 6.56 -21.67
C ASP A 150 8.38 7.76 -20.85
N MET A 151 9.11 7.50 -19.74
CA MET A 151 9.59 8.49 -18.78
C MET A 151 11.10 8.66 -18.83
N SER A 152 11.63 9.03 -20.01
CA SER A 152 13.07 9.28 -20.20
C SER A 152 13.55 10.46 -19.35
N GLY A 153 14.74 10.35 -18.76
CA GLY A 153 15.39 11.42 -17.99
C GLY A 153 14.98 11.51 -16.51
N LEU A 154 14.08 10.67 -16.03
CA LEU A 154 13.76 10.61 -14.61
C LEU A 154 14.61 9.55 -13.89
N GLY A 155 15.07 9.89 -12.68
CA GLY A 155 15.66 8.92 -11.74
C GLY A 155 17.06 8.45 -12.13
N ALA A 156 17.93 9.35 -12.54
CA ALA A 156 19.35 9.04 -12.78
C ALA A 156 20.05 8.44 -11.54
N ASP A 157 19.49 8.66 -10.37
CA ASP A 157 19.93 8.16 -9.06
C ASP A 157 19.16 6.91 -8.58
N ILE A 158 18.28 6.33 -9.42
CA ILE A 158 17.55 5.09 -9.14
C ILE A 158 18.19 3.92 -9.87
N VAL A 159 18.61 2.90 -9.13
CA VAL A 159 19.22 1.68 -9.67
C VAL A 159 18.28 0.50 -9.46
N HIS A 160 17.90 -0.16 -10.56
CA HIS A 160 17.05 -1.34 -10.53
C HIS A 160 17.88 -2.61 -10.52
N VAL A 161 17.53 -3.56 -9.63
CA VAL A 161 18.16 -4.88 -9.53
C VAL A 161 17.10 -5.99 -9.60
N PRO A 162 17.44 -7.20 -10.03
CA PRO A 162 16.49 -8.30 -10.06
C PRO A 162 15.89 -8.57 -8.67
N PHE A 163 14.57 -8.80 -8.62
CA PHE A 163 13.89 -9.19 -7.38
C PHE A 163 14.35 -10.60 -6.94
N GLY A 164 14.76 -10.73 -5.69
CA GLY A 164 15.25 -12.01 -5.15
C GLY A 164 16.77 -12.23 -5.26
N ASP A 165 17.50 -11.34 -5.93
CA ASP A 165 18.95 -11.43 -6.14
C ASP A 165 19.72 -10.62 -5.09
N LEU A 166 20.26 -11.28 -4.06
CA LEU A 166 21.07 -10.64 -3.01
C LEU A 166 22.44 -10.19 -3.53
N ALA A 167 23.04 -10.88 -4.49
CA ALA A 167 24.35 -10.51 -5.00
C ALA A 167 24.27 -9.21 -5.82
N ALA A 168 23.23 -9.07 -6.67
CA ALA A 168 22.95 -7.85 -7.38
C ALA A 168 22.60 -6.69 -6.42
N ALA A 169 21.84 -6.98 -5.35
CA ALA A 169 21.51 -5.99 -4.32
C ALA A 169 22.77 -5.51 -3.59
N GLU A 170 23.67 -6.41 -3.19
CA GLU A 170 24.93 -6.08 -2.51
C GLU A 170 25.80 -5.16 -3.36
N ALA A 171 26.01 -5.52 -4.62
CA ALA A 171 26.81 -4.72 -5.55
C ALA A 171 26.22 -3.31 -5.75
N ALA A 172 24.89 -3.19 -5.85
CA ALA A 172 24.20 -1.91 -6.04
C ALA A 172 24.16 -1.04 -4.78
N LEU A 173 24.22 -1.62 -3.58
CA LEU A 173 24.13 -0.91 -2.30
C LEU A 173 25.38 -0.09 -1.96
N THR A 174 26.49 -0.27 -2.68
CA THR A 174 27.69 0.60 -2.53
C THR A 174 27.27 2.05 -2.72
N ASP A 175 27.49 2.89 -1.70
CA ASP A 175 27.10 4.32 -1.67
C ASP A 175 25.62 4.61 -1.93
N ALA A 176 24.72 3.70 -1.56
CA ALA A 176 23.29 3.92 -1.66
C ALA A 176 22.71 4.52 -0.37
N ALA A 177 21.67 5.35 -0.51
CA ALA A 177 20.87 5.87 0.59
C ALA A 177 19.88 4.81 1.11
N ALA A 178 19.28 4.03 0.21
CA ALA A 178 18.31 3.01 0.60
C ALA A 178 18.16 1.91 -0.45
N PHE A 179 17.55 0.81 0.00
CA PHE A 179 16.90 -0.21 -0.82
C PHE A 179 15.39 -0.15 -0.60
N LEU A 180 14.60 0.06 -1.66
CA LEU A 180 13.13 0.12 -1.63
C LEU A 180 12.55 -1.09 -2.36
N LEU A 181 11.59 -1.80 -1.73
CA LEU A 181 10.84 -2.87 -2.39
C LEU A 181 9.45 -3.08 -1.78
N GLU A 182 8.54 -3.65 -2.57
CA GLU A 182 7.35 -4.33 -2.06
C GLU A 182 7.75 -5.75 -1.61
N PRO A 183 7.47 -6.20 -0.36
CA PRO A 183 7.71 -7.59 0.05
C PRO A 183 6.90 -8.62 -0.75
N ILE A 184 5.74 -8.20 -1.27
CA ILE A 184 4.96 -8.92 -2.29
C ILE A 184 4.64 -7.94 -3.40
N GLN A 185 5.15 -8.20 -4.60
CA GLN A 185 4.94 -7.36 -5.78
C GLN A 185 3.54 -7.60 -6.34
N SER A 186 2.60 -6.76 -5.93
CA SER A 186 1.18 -6.92 -6.21
C SER A 186 0.85 -6.91 -7.69
N VAL A 187 1.43 -5.99 -8.46
CA VAL A 187 1.19 -5.84 -9.91
C VAL A 187 1.94 -6.87 -10.78
N GLN A 188 2.79 -7.69 -10.16
CA GLN A 188 3.49 -8.81 -10.78
C GLN A 188 2.84 -10.17 -10.40
N GLY A 189 1.52 -10.18 -10.22
CA GLY A 189 0.77 -11.38 -9.88
C GLY A 189 1.10 -11.91 -8.49
N ALA A 190 1.25 -11.03 -7.53
CA ALA A 190 1.60 -11.32 -6.13
C ALA A 190 2.91 -12.12 -5.98
N THR A 191 3.93 -11.80 -6.78
CA THR A 191 5.27 -12.38 -6.64
C THR A 191 5.83 -12.06 -5.27
N THR A 192 6.14 -13.10 -4.49
CA THR A 192 6.44 -13.01 -3.05
C THR A 192 7.93 -13.19 -2.81
N ALA A 193 8.52 -12.31 -2.01
CA ALA A 193 9.88 -12.47 -1.51
C ALA A 193 9.99 -13.66 -0.56
N THR A 194 11.17 -14.31 -0.50
CA THR A 194 11.45 -15.29 0.55
C THR A 194 11.90 -14.59 1.84
N ASN A 195 11.78 -15.28 2.97
CA ASN A 195 12.27 -14.76 4.25
C ASN A 195 13.78 -14.50 4.18
N GLU A 196 14.53 -15.43 3.58
CA GLU A 196 15.99 -15.35 3.44
C GLU A 196 16.41 -14.12 2.62
N TYR A 197 15.66 -13.79 1.55
CA TYR A 197 15.93 -12.61 0.74
C TYR A 197 15.72 -11.31 1.54
N LEU A 198 14.60 -11.18 2.26
CA LEU A 198 14.30 -9.98 3.03
C LEU A 198 15.23 -9.80 4.23
N GLN A 199 15.58 -10.88 4.93
CA GLN A 199 16.56 -10.87 6.01
C GLN A 199 17.97 -10.59 5.51
N GLY A 200 18.32 -11.13 4.34
CA GLY A 200 19.58 -10.82 3.64
C GLY A 200 19.66 -9.33 3.26
N LEU A 201 18.59 -8.73 2.74
CA LEU A 201 18.55 -7.29 2.46
C LEU A 201 18.68 -6.44 3.72
N GLU A 202 18.08 -6.86 4.84
CA GLU A 202 18.25 -6.18 6.13
C GLU A 202 19.72 -6.16 6.55
N ALA A 203 20.40 -7.31 6.45
CA ALA A 203 21.82 -7.42 6.77
C ALA A 203 22.69 -6.58 5.84
N LEU A 204 22.45 -6.62 4.52
CA LEU A 204 23.19 -5.85 3.53
C LEU A 204 23.01 -4.33 3.73
N CYS A 205 21.79 -3.89 3.97
CA CYS A 205 21.53 -2.47 4.27
C CYS A 205 22.23 -2.02 5.54
N LYS A 206 22.19 -2.84 6.60
CA LYS A 206 22.91 -2.54 7.85
C LYS A 206 24.43 -2.42 7.62
N ASN A 207 25.00 -3.31 6.83
CA ASN A 207 26.44 -3.33 6.57
C ASN A 207 26.92 -2.16 5.69
N SER A 208 26.10 -1.75 4.69
CA SER A 208 26.42 -0.63 3.78
C SER A 208 26.06 0.75 4.35
N GLY A 209 25.33 0.79 5.47
CA GLY A 209 24.75 2.02 6.02
C GLY A 209 23.62 2.62 5.18
N ALA A 210 23.02 1.83 4.28
CA ALA A 210 21.80 2.18 3.57
C ALA A 210 20.55 1.86 4.42
N LEU A 211 19.42 2.52 4.12
CA LEU A 211 18.16 2.21 4.80
C LEU A 211 17.37 1.16 4.00
N LEU A 212 16.77 0.19 4.68
CA LEU A 212 15.80 -0.71 4.08
C LEU A 212 14.40 -0.09 4.18
N ILE A 213 13.70 0.03 3.05
CA ILE A 213 12.35 0.58 2.95
C ILE A 213 11.42 -0.50 2.45
N PHE A 214 10.40 -0.84 3.24
CA PHE A 214 9.30 -1.70 2.78
C PHE A 214 8.14 -0.83 2.32
N ASP A 215 7.78 -0.97 1.04
CA ASP A 215 6.51 -0.48 0.52
C ASP A 215 5.40 -1.42 0.98
N GLU A 216 4.71 -1.02 2.03
CA GLU A 216 3.58 -1.76 2.62
C GLU A 216 2.22 -1.19 2.22
N VAL A 217 2.17 -0.45 1.12
CA VAL A 217 0.93 0.14 0.61
C VAL A 217 -0.13 -0.92 0.30
N GLN A 218 0.29 -2.14 -0.04
CA GLN A 218 -0.63 -3.28 -0.21
C GLN A 218 -0.44 -4.41 0.82
N THR A 219 0.74 -4.58 1.38
CA THR A 219 1.06 -5.67 2.31
C THR A 219 0.72 -5.36 3.75
N GLY A 220 0.62 -4.09 4.12
CA GLY A 220 0.36 -3.65 5.49
C GLY A 220 -1.08 -3.85 5.97
N LEU A 221 -1.35 -3.36 7.18
CA LEU A 221 -2.67 -3.27 7.80
C LEU A 221 -3.39 -4.63 7.94
N GLY A 222 -2.66 -5.67 8.33
CA GLY A 222 -3.24 -7.00 8.59
C GLY A 222 -3.45 -7.87 7.35
N ARG A 223 -3.20 -7.33 6.15
CA ARG A 223 -3.46 -8.00 4.86
C ARG A 223 -2.80 -9.37 4.74
N LEU A 224 -1.59 -9.53 5.27
CA LEU A 224 -0.79 -10.76 5.16
C LEU A 224 -1.04 -11.80 6.27
N GLY A 225 -2.07 -11.62 7.10
CA GLY A 225 -2.24 -12.42 8.30
C GLY A 225 -1.25 -12.04 9.41
N ALA A 226 -0.63 -10.89 9.29
CA ALA A 226 0.28 -10.28 10.24
C ALA A 226 0.11 -8.75 10.17
N PRO A 227 0.44 -7.96 11.23
CA PRO A 227 0.25 -6.52 11.21
C PRO A 227 0.94 -5.82 10.04
N SER A 228 2.13 -6.27 9.67
CA SER A 228 2.92 -5.78 8.55
C SER A 228 3.82 -6.88 7.98
N ALA A 229 4.43 -6.65 6.83
CA ALA A 229 5.36 -7.58 6.19
C ALA A 229 6.59 -7.88 7.09
N ARG A 230 7.01 -6.93 7.91
CA ARG A 230 8.03 -7.14 8.94
C ARG A 230 7.74 -8.39 9.80
N HIS A 231 6.50 -8.52 10.27
CA HIS A 231 6.09 -9.65 11.10
C HIS A 231 5.87 -10.92 10.27
N ALA A 232 5.36 -10.76 9.05
CA ALA A 232 5.07 -11.88 8.17
C ALA A 232 6.32 -12.61 7.65
N PHE A 233 7.44 -11.88 7.51
CA PHE A 233 8.70 -12.38 6.92
C PHE A 233 9.91 -12.34 7.87
N GLY A 234 9.77 -11.78 9.06
CA GLY A 234 10.83 -11.73 10.06
C GLY A 234 12.03 -10.87 9.68
N ALA A 235 11.82 -9.81 8.89
CA ALA A 235 12.85 -8.82 8.50
C ALA A 235 12.43 -7.41 8.93
N ARG A 236 13.35 -6.64 9.51
CA ARG A 236 13.05 -5.31 10.05
C ARG A 236 13.49 -4.19 9.11
N PRO A 237 12.56 -3.51 8.41
CA PRO A 237 12.90 -2.32 7.65
C PRO A 237 13.15 -1.11 8.57
N HIS A 238 13.91 -0.14 8.08
CA HIS A 238 14.13 1.17 8.73
C HIS A 238 12.94 2.12 8.50
N LEU A 239 12.26 1.97 7.35
CA LEU A 239 11.10 2.75 6.96
C LEU A 239 10.02 1.81 6.39
N GLN A 240 8.76 2.09 6.72
CA GLN A 240 7.60 1.40 6.17
C GLN A 240 6.64 2.44 5.61
N THR A 241 6.12 2.25 4.39
CA THR A 241 5.17 3.16 3.77
C THR A 241 3.79 2.53 3.71
N PHE A 242 2.75 3.30 4.05
CA PHE A 242 1.37 2.85 4.09
C PHE A 242 0.47 3.81 3.32
N ALA A 243 -0.60 3.29 2.74
CA ALA A 243 -1.70 4.03 2.12
C ALA A 243 -2.91 3.10 1.96
N LYS A 244 -3.74 3.31 0.93
CA LYS A 244 -4.87 2.42 0.57
C LYS A 244 -5.74 2.04 1.77
N ALA A 245 -5.53 0.83 2.31
CA ALA A 245 -6.26 0.31 3.46
C ALA A 245 -6.13 1.18 4.74
N LEU A 246 -5.12 2.06 4.80
CA LEU A 246 -4.78 2.84 6.01
C LEU A 246 -5.96 3.62 6.58
N ALA A 247 -6.79 4.20 5.71
CA ALA A 247 -7.93 5.03 6.11
C ALA A 247 -9.26 4.62 5.43
N SER A 248 -9.39 3.36 5.00
CA SER A 248 -10.62 2.76 4.44
C SER A 248 -11.32 3.61 3.37
N GLY A 249 -10.54 4.20 2.43
CA GLY A 249 -11.07 4.98 1.31
C GLY A 249 -10.85 6.49 1.42
N VAL A 250 -10.54 7.03 2.59
CA VAL A 250 -10.11 8.42 2.74
C VAL A 250 -8.66 8.55 2.23
N PRO A 251 -8.33 9.54 1.37
CA PRO A 251 -6.95 9.76 0.93
C PRO A 251 -6.01 9.94 2.12
N ALA A 252 -5.08 9.01 2.30
CA ALA A 252 -4.08 9.02 3.35
C ALA A 252 -2.87 8.19 2.93
N GLY A 253 -1.70 8.67 3.34
CA GLY A 253 -0.44 7.95 3.28
C GLY A 253 0.36 8.19 4.55
N ALA A 254 1.27 7.31 4.85
CA ALA A 254 2.13 7.43 6.02
C ALA A 254 3.51 6.81 5.74
N VAL A 255 4.54 7.41 6.34
CA VAL A 255 5.85 6.81 6.50
C VAL A 255 6.07 6.57 7.98
N LEU A 256 6.18 5.33 8.40
CA LEU A 256 6.61 4.93 9.74
C LEU A 256 8.13 4.77 9.73
N ALA A 257 8.82 5.57 10.51
CA ALA A 257 10.27 5.55 10.66
C ALA A 257 10.66 4.88 11.98
N ALA A 258 11.63 3.99 11.93
CA ALA A 258 12.24 3.40 13.10
C ALA A 258 12.94 4.49 13.97
N PRO A 259 13.10 4.27 15.31
CA PRO A 259 13.62 5.28 16.22
C PRO A 259 14.97 5.85 15.79
N GLU A 260 15.88 5.01 15.31
CA GLU A 260 17.23 5.39 14.86
C GLU A 260 17.23 6.25 13.59
N VAL A 261 16.15 6.20 12.81
CA VAL A 261 15.95 7.06 11.64
C VAL A 261 15.25 8.34 12.03
N SER A 262 14.13 8.25 12.77
CA SER A 262 13.33 9.42 13.15
C SER A 262 14.11 10.43 13.98
N ALA A 263 15.01 9.98 14.84
CA ALA A 263 15.91 10.84 15.64
C ALA A 263 16.84 11.72 14.79
N LYS A 264 17.06 11.40 13.51
CA LYS A 264 17.92 12.15 12.59
C LYS A 264 17.15 13.08 11.65
N VAL A 265 15.81 12.97 11.60
CA VAL A 265 14.97 13.83 10.75
C VAL A 265 14.82 15.20 11.41
N LYS A 266 15.17 16.25 10.68
CA LYS A 266 15.11 17.63 11.20
C LYS A 266 13.81 18.32 10.80
N PRO A 267 13.32 19.30 11.59
CA PRO A 267 12.22 20.18 11.18
C PRO A 267 12.48 20.80 9.80
N GLY A 268 11.47 20.83 8.94
CA GLY A 268 11.57 21.34 7.57
C GLY A 268 12.08 20.35 6.51
N ALA A 269 12.54 19.15 6.91
CA ALA A 269 12.99 18.13 5.95
C ALA A 269 11.85 17.64 5.03
N LEU A 270 10.64 17.55 5.57
CA LEU A 270 9.43 17.08 4.88
C LEU A 270 8.29 18.09 5.05
N GLY A 271 7.29 18.01 4.17
CA GLY A 271 6.09 18.85 4.26
C GLY A 271 4.90 18.22 3.54
N SER A 272 3.71 18.46 4.08
CA SER A 272 2.44 18.12 3.46
C SER A 272 1.36 19.04 4.00
N THR A 273 0.57 19.66 3.13
CA THR A 273 -0.53 20.53 3.56
C THR A 273 -1.64 19.74 4.23
N PHE A 274 -2.07 18.62 3.64
CA PHE A 274 -3.20 17.84 4.09
C PHE A 274 -2.82 16.57 4.86
N GLY A 275 -1.55 16.15 4.82
CA GLY A 275 -1.08 14.93 5.48
C GLY A 275 -1.34 14.95 6.99
N GLY A 276 -2.01 13.92 7.51
CA GLY A 276 -2.44 13.86 8.91
C GLY A 276 -3.53 14.86 9.28
N GLY A 277 -4.31 15.33 8.29
CA GLY A 277 -5.47 16.17 8.53
C GLY A 277 -6.53 15.45 9.38
N PRO A 278 -7.47 16.21 10.00
CA PRO A 278 -8.40 15.65 10.99
C PRO A 278 -9.23 14.47 10.48
N LEU A 279 -9.79 14.54 9.26
CA LEU A 279 -10.63 13.48 8.71
C LEU A 279 -9.83 12.20 8.43
N ALA A 280 -8.65 12.34 7.80
CA ALA A 280 -7.76 11.20 7.55
C ALA A 280 -7.31 10.55 8.87
N SER A 281 -6.97 11.35 9.87
CA SER A 281 -6.49 10.85 11.17
C SER A 281 -7.54 10.03 11.91
N VAL A 282 -8.80 10.50 11.99
CA VAL A 282 -9.85 9.71 12.63
C VAL A 282 -10.21 8.45 11.85
N ALA A 283 -10.15 8.51 10.51
CA ALA A 283 -10.35 7.34 9.66
C ALA A 283 -9.25 6.29 9.87
N ILE A 284 -7.98 6.70 9.97
CA ILE A 284 -6.84 5.82 10.28
C ILE A 284 -7.06 5.12 11.62
N SER A 285 -7.32 5.91 12.68
CA SER A 285 -7.54 5.36 14.03
C SER A 285 -8.71 4.39 14.06
N ALA A 286 -9.84 4.73 13.43
CA ALA A 286 -11.03 3.87 13.37
C ALA A 286 -10.77 2.59 12.56
N THR A 287 -10.01 2.67 11.47
CA THR A 287 -9.63 1.52 10.64
C THR A 287 -8.76 0.55 11.42
N ILE A 288 -7.69 1.03 12.04
CA ILE A 288 -6.77 0.19 12.84
C ILE A 288 -7.53 -0.44 14.02
N LYS A 289 -8.35 0.35 14.72
CA LYS A 289 -9.18 -0.16 15.80
C LYS A 289 -10.12 -1.28 15.33
N ALA A 290 -10.75 -1.13 14.17
CA ALA A 290 -11.63 -2.17 13.62
C ALA A 290 -10.87 -3.45 13.26
N ILE A 291 -9.65 -3.34 12.72
CA ILE A 291 -8.79 -4.49 12.42
C ILE A 291 -8.47 -5.26 13.69
N VAL A 292 -8.09 -4.55 14.77
CA VAL A 292 -7.73 -5.15 16.05
C VAL A 292 -8.95 -5.77 16.75
N ASP A 293 -10.02 -4.98 16.92
CA ASP A 293 -11.22 -5.41 17.66
C ASP A 293 -11.90 -6.64 17.03
N LYS A 294 -11.89 -6.72 15.70
CA LYS A 294 -12.51 -7.82 14.96
C LYS A 294 -11.53 -8.94 14.61
N LYS A 295 -10.29 -8.87 15.08
CA LYS A 295 -9.24 -9.86 14.80
C LYS A 295 -9.07 -10.15 13.30
N LEU A 296 -9.10 -9.09 12.47
CA LEU A 296 -9.08 -9.26 11.02
C LEU A 296 -7.72 -9.72 10.50
N THR A 297 -6.66 -9.51 11.25
CA THR A 297 -5.33 -10.05 10.95
C THR A 297 -5.35 -11.57 11.01
N GLU A 298 -5.88 -12.13 12.08
CA GLU A 298 -6.04 -13.57 12.28
C GLU A 298 -6.98 -14.17 11.24
N ASN A 299 -8.11 -13.50 10.98
CA ASN A 299 -9.04 -13.90 9.92
C ASN A 299 -8.37 -13.95 8.54
N ALA A 300 -7.46 -13.03 8.23
CA ALA A 300 -6.75 -13.05 6.95
C ALA A 300 -5.83 -14.29 6.82
N ALA A 301 -5.20 -14.74 7.90
CA ALA A 301 -4.41 -15.97 7.92
C ALA A 301 -5.31 -17.22 7.76
N GLU A 302 -6.39 -17.30 8.50
CA GLU A 302 -7.35 -18.42 8.41
C GLU A 302 -7.97 -18.54 7.02
N MET A 303 -8.33 -17.41 6.40
CA MET A 303 -8.89 -17.39 5.05
C MET A 303 -7.85 -17.75 3.98
N GLU A 304 -6.58 -17.41 4.15
CA GLU A 304 -5.51 -17.90 3.29
C GLU A 304 -5.46 -19.43 3.28
N GLU A 305 -5.45 -20.04 4.46
CA GLU A 305 -5.43 -21.51 4.61
C GLU A 305 -6.64 -22.14 3.94
N LEU A 306 -7.83 -21.59 4.17
CA LEU A 306 -9.07 -22.06 3.55
C LEU A 306 -9.02 -21.97 2.02
N ILE A 307 -8.57 -20.84 1.48
CA ILE A 307 -8.44 -20.65 0.02
C ILE A 307 -7.45 -21.65 -0.56
N ARG A 308 -6.27 -21.83 0.04
CA ARG A 308 -5.28 -22.78 -0.43
C ARG A 308 -5.77 -24.23 -0.33
N ALA A 309 -6.58 -24.56 0.65
CA ALA A 309 -7.19 -25.89 0.81
C ALA A 309 -8.28 -26.17 -0.23
N THR A 310 -9.07 -25.17 -0.61
CA THR A 310 -10.28 -25.33 -1.42
C THR A 310 -10.11 -25.00 -2.91
N PHE A 311 -9.20 -24.07 -3.26
CA PHE A 311 -8.99 -23.63 -4.66
C PHE A 311 -8.07 -24.59 -5.42
N LYS A 312 -8.45 -25.87 -5.52
CA LYS A 312 -7.71 -26.92 -6.22
C LYS A 312 -8.33 -27.22 -7.59
N PHE A 313 -8.37 -26.19 -8.45
CA PHE A 313 -8.90 -26.35 -9.80
C PHE A 313 -7.77 -26.70 -10.79
N PRO A 314 -7.98 -27.59 -11.77
CA PRO A 314 -6.94 -28.02 -12.72
C PRO A 314 -6.32 -26.86 -13.52
N ARG A 315 -6.99 -25.74 -13.63
CA ARG A 315 -6.54 -24.54 -14.38
C ARG A 315 -5.74 -23.55 -13.54
N ILE A 316 -5.64 -23.75 -12.23
CA ILE A 316 -4.80 -22.96 -11.33
C ILE A 316 -3.49 -23.72 -11.17
N LYS A 317 -2.40 -23.17 -11.70
CA LYS A 317 -1.06 -23.74 -11.60
C LYS A 317 -0.40 -23.47 -10.26
N GLU A 318 -0.68 -22.31 -9.70
CA GLU A 318 -0.07 -21.83 -8.47
C GLU A 318 -0.95 -20.77 -7.80
N ILE A 319 -0.96 -20.71 -6.47
CA ILE A 319 -1.50 -19.61 -5.66
C ILE A 319 -0.32 -18.91 -5.02
N ARG A 320 0.00 -17.70 -5.51
CA ARG A 320 1.05 -16.82 -4.99
C ARG A 320 0.52 -15.88 -3.94
N GLY A 321 1.42 -15.26 -3.20
CA GLY A 321 1.07 -14.27 -2.18
C GLY A 321 0.99 -14.85 -0.79
N LYS A 322 0.47 -14.05 0.15
CA LYS A 322 0.31 -14.38 1.57
C LYS A 322 -0.91 -13.65 2.13
N GLY A 323 -1.57 -14.25 3.13
CA GLY A 323 -2.80 -13.72 3.71
C GLY A 323 -3.89 -13.57 2.64
N LEU A 324 -4.46 -12.38 2.54
CA LEU A 324 -5.46 -12.03 1.52
C LEU A 324 -4.89 -11.10 0.41
N LEU A 325 -3.59 -11.13 0.18
CA LEU A 325 -2.96 -10.62 -1.03
C LEU A 325 -2.52 -11.80 -1.89
N LEU A 326 -3.46 -12.38 -2.64
CA LEU A 326 -3.29 -13.62 -3.39
C LEU A 326 -3.40 -13.39 -4.89
N GLY A 327 -2.53 -14.06 -5.66
CA GLY A 327 -2.57 -14.14 -7.11
C GLY A 327 -2.77 -15.58 -7.57
N LEU A 328 -3.77 -15.82 -8.41
CA LEU A 328 -4.00 -17.13 -9.03
C LEU A 328 -3.27 -17.19 -10.37
N VAL A 329 -2.21 -17.98 -10.45
CA VAL A 329 -1.49 -18.23 -11.72
C VAL A 329 -2.29 -19.25 -12.54
N LEU A 330 -2.77 -18.83 -13.69
CA LEU A 330 -3.62 -19.66 -14.56
C LEU A 330 -2.82 -20.29 -15.70
N ASP A 331 -3.37 -21.36 -16.28
CA ASP A 331 -2.86 -22.00 -17.50
C ASP A 331 -3.20 -21.20 -18.80
N ARG A 332 -3.81 -20.02 -18.65
CA ARG A 332 -4.33 -19.18 -19.72
C ARG A 332 -4.29 -17.69 -19.35
N PRO A 333 -4.50 -16.76 -20.30
CA PRO A 333 -4.66 -15.34 -19.99
C PRO A 333 -5.77 -15.08 -18.97
N SER A 334 -5.51 -14.16 -18.01
CA SER A 334 -6.44 -13.83 -16.92
C SER A 334 -7.68 -13.05 -17.41
N LYS A 335 -7.54 -12.21 -18.44
CA LYS A 335 -8.61 -11.32 -18.92
C LYS A 335 -9.94 -12.04 -19.23
N PRO A 336 -9.97 -13.14 -20.01
CA PRO A 336 -11.25 -13.85 -20.27
C PRO A 336 -11.88 -14.43 -19.00
N VAL A 337 -11.08 -14.85 -18.02
CA VAL A 337 -11.57 -15.37 -16.73
C VAL A 337 -12.18 -14.24 -15.92
N ARG A 338 -11.50 -13.09 -15.83
CA ARG A 338 -11.99 -11.89 -15.16
C ARG A 338 -13.32 -11.41 -15.79
N ASP A 339 -13.40 -11.36 -17.13
CA ASP A 339 -14.60 -10.94 -17.84
C ASP A 339 -15.79 -11.92 -17.58
N ALA A 340 -15.51 -13.22 -17.48
CA ALA A 340 -16.52 -14.22 -17.13
C ALA A 340 -16.99 -14.10 -15.66
N LEU A 341 -16.10 -13.77 -14.72
CA LEU A 341 -16.44 -13.49 -13.33
C LEU A 341 -17.30 -12.22 -13.22
N LEU A 342 -16.94 -11.16 -13.96
CA LEU A 342 -17.70 -9.92 -13.98
C LEU A 342 -19.13 -10.14 -14.48
N LYS A 343 -19.35 -10.99 -15.51
CA LYS A 343 -20.69 -11.40 -15.95
C LYS A 343 -21.49 -12.11 -14.86
N LYS A 344 -20.81 -12.75 -13.91
CA LYS A 344 -21.40 -13.36 -12.71
C LYS A 344 -21.48 -12.40 -11.53
N LYS A 345 -21.29 -11.10 -11.77
CA LYS A 345 -21.28 -10.06 -10.74
C LYS A 345 -20.21 -10.25 -9.67
N ILE A 346 -19.02 -10.75 -10.08
CA ILE A 346 -17.85 -10.89 -9.21
C ILE A 346 -16.73 -10.03 -9.78
N ILE A 347 -16.24 -9.06 -8.98
CA ILE A 347 -15.15 -8.16 -9.32
C ILE A 347 -13.85 -8.71 -8.72
N VAL A 348 -12.84 -8.90 -9.57
CA VAL A 348 -11.48 -9.29 -9.16
C VAL A 348 -10.45 -8.40 -9.83
N GLY A 349 -9.22 -8.36 -9.29
CA GLY A 349 -8.06 -7.74 -9.93
C GLY A 349 -7.63 -8.46 -11.21
N GLY A 350 -6.70 -7.88 -11.97
CA GLY A 350 -6.18 -8.42 -13.22
C GLY A 350 -4.67 -8.54 -13.27
#